data_da43341afffff9f5d4f540047140b2c6
#
_entry.id   da43341afffff9f5d4f540047140b2c6
#
_cell.length_a   1.000
_cell.length_b   1.000
_cell.length_c   1.000
_cell.angle_alpha   90.00
_cell.angle_beta   90.00
_cell.angle_gamma   90.00
#
_symmetry.space_group_name_H-M   'P 1'
#
loop_
_entity.id
_entity.type
_entity.pdbx_description
1 polymer ?
#
loop_
_entity_poly.entity_id
_entity_poly.type
_entity_poly.pdbx_seq_one_letter_code
_entity_poly.pdbx_strand_id
1 'polypeptide(L)'
;MRALIHPQSLSVMLFVMISLGACAPTEAREDRCARVESQLDACAGTPFARLDCSATSTADLDHLDDLSQGIACQALQGVAPTDGDPMSAACRLLGIGCVASITPAPKRTPTRYPVLLVNGIDTSPLFRYSPRIVSTMHEAGGHRVLLATLTPYETPQVRAPELWKRIEEVRKETGAPRVNLICHSLGGLDCRYLVSPNGLAADRGVAPETMASAVASITTIGTAHRGTRVADVLLGLAPDGDHGRVVNDFATLAGDAFSAHRIDGDVHVRAALRTLTVAAAPAFNASITDADGVLYQSWAGYSRPFGAASAAHDAQLAKLCTTADGATGLAYVAGSGGGHDFMALALVPFANIAAAGDASVPSDGLATVASAKWGTFKGCVPADHMEQLGQHSLPDVNVRTGFDVARFYANVAGDLAEQGL
;
A
#
# COMPACT_ATOMS: atom_id res chain seq x y z
N MET A 1 -78.87 -39.77 -12.64
CA MET A 1 -78.26 -39.49 -13.94
C MET A 1 -76.96 -38.72 -13.70
N ARG A 2 -75.86 -39.22 -14.27
CA ARG A 2 -74.49 -38.68 -14.36
C ARG A 2 -73.73 -38.69 -13.03
N ALA A 3 -72.96 -39.62 -12.81
CA ALA A 3 -71.61 -40.06 -13.15
C ALA A 3 -70.54 -39.14 -12.52
N LEU A 4 -70.05 -39.66 -11.40
CA LEU A 4 -68.86 -39.25 -10.69
C LEU A 4 -67.62 -39.74 -11.44
N ILE A 5 -66.68 -38.86 -11.70
CA ILE A 5 -65.34 -39.22 -12.10
C ILE A 5 -64.38 -38.66 -11.05
N HIS A 6 -63.69 -39.57 -10.36
CA HIS A 6 -62.53 -39.29 -9.50
C HIS A 6 -61.32 -39.01 -10.34
N PRO A 7 -60.53 -38.02 -9.99
CA PRO A 7 -59.16 -37.97 -10.48
C PRO A 7 -58.18 -38.56 -9.44
N GLN A 8 -57.35 -39.43 -9.97
CA GLN A 8 -56.31 -40.17 -9.31
C GLN A 8 -55.23 -39.19 -8.80
N SER A 9 -54.79 -39.44 -7.59
CA SER A 9 -53.59 -38.85 -6.96
C SER A 9 -52.36 -39.27 -7.72
N LEU A 10 -51.69 -38.29 -8.36
CA LEU A 10 -50.35 -38.44 -8.92
C LEU A 10 -49.36 -38.04 -7.81
N SER A 11 -48.79 -39.04 -7.15
CA SER A 11 -47.60 -38.86 -6.29
C SER A 11 -46.38 -38.47 -7.17
N VAL A 12 -46.02 -37.21 -7.15
CA VAL A 12 -44.74 -36.76 -7.70
C VAL A 12 -43.67 -37.10 -6.69
N MET A 13 -42.93 -38.17 -6.92
CA MET A 13 -41.67 -38.45 -6.26
C MET A 13 -40.63 -37.39 -6.74
N LEU A 14 -40.37 -36.42 -5.87
CA LEU A 14 -39.28 -35.46 -6.04
C LEU A 14 -37.97 -36.21 -5.76
N PHE A 15 -37.28 -36.66 -6.81
CA PHE A 15 -35.88 -37.10 -6.74
C PHE A 15 -35.04 -35.88 -6.45
N VAL A 16 -34.66 -35.68 -5.17
CA VAL A 16 -33.56 -34.81 -4.81
C VAL A 16 -32.28 -35.48 -5.30
N MET A 17 -31.82 -35.10 -6.48
CA MET A 17 -30.43 -35.37 -6.88
C MET A 17 -29.53 -34.53 -5.99
N ILE A 18 -29.01 -35.11 -4.94
CA ILE A 18 -27.82 -34.63 -4.25
C ILE A 18 -26.72 -34.85 -5.25
N SER A 19 -26.36 -33.79 -5.99
CA SER A 19 -25.10 -33.74 -6.69
C SER A 19 -24.02 -33.74 -5.62
N LEU A 20 -23.47 -34.92 -5.36
CA LEU A 20 -22.14 -35.06 -4.79
C LEU A 20 -21.21 -34.36 -5.76
N GLY A 21 -20.93 -33.06 -5.54
CA GLY A 21 -19.79 -32.38 -6.12
C GLY A 21 -18.57 -33.19 -5.71
N ALA A 22 -18.10 -34.05 -6.61
CA ALA A 22 -16.77 -34.61 -6.47
C ALA A 22 -15.83 -33.45 -6.28
N CYS A 23 -15.23 -33.30 -5.08
CA CYS A 23 -14.05 -32.49 -4.91
C CYS A 23 -13.06 -33.05 -5.94
N ALA A 24 -12.81 -32.29 -7.00
CA ALA A 24 -11.70 -32.57 -7.87
C ALA A 24 -10.47 -32.66 -6.97
N PRO A 25 -9.62 -33.69 -7.10
CA PRO A 25 -8.40 -33.76 -6.32
C PRO A 25 -7.66 -32.45 -6.51
N THR A 26 -7.32 -31.79 -5.41
CA THR A 26 -6.46 -30.60 -5.45
C THR A 26 -5.18 -31.03 -6.17
N GLU A 27 -4.91 -30.39 -7.31
CA GLU A 27 -3.70 -30.60 -8.09
C GLU A 27 -2.49 -30.50 -7.15
N ALA A 28 -1.59 -31.47 -7.21
CA ALA A 28 -0.39 -31.41 -6.40
C ALA A 28 0.42 -30.16 -6.79
N ARG A 29 1.05 -29.52 -5.82
CA ARG A 29 1.80 -28.27 -6.04
C ARG A 29 2.86 -28.39 -7.13
N GLU A 30 3.57 -29.51 -7.18
CA GLU A 30 4.58 -29.78 -8.19
C GLU A 30 3.98 -29.91 -9.59
N ASP A 31 2.84 -30.59 -9.72
CA ASP A 31 2.12 -30.73 -10.98
C ASP A 31 1.59 -29.38 -11.47
N ARG A 32 1.07 -28.56 -10.56
CA ARG A 32 0.64 -27.21 -10.87
C ARG A 32 1.78 -26.31 -11.33
N CYS A 33 2.92 -26.36 -10.64
CA CYS A 33 4.11 -25.60 -11.01
C CYS A 33 4.61 -26.00 -12.40
N ALA A 34 4.71 -27.29 -12.70
CA ALA A 34 5.11 -27.78 -14.02
C ALA A 34 4.12 -27.38 -15.13
N ARG A 35 2.82 -27.35 -14.83
CA ARG A 35 1.80 -26.89 -15.76
C ARG A 35 1.94 -25.40 -16.07
N VAL A 36 2.11 -24.58 -15.04
CA VAL A 36 2.30 -23.12 -15.18
C VAL A 36 3.59 -22.83 -15.96
N GLU A 37 4.68 -23.54 -15.68
CA GLU A 37 5.94 -23.44 -16.43
C GLU A 37 5.73 -23.73 -17.93
N SER A 38 5.03 -24.85 -18.25
CA SER A 38 4.70 -25.21 -19.62
C SER A 38 3.81 -24.18 -20.34
N GLN A 39 2.88 -23.55 -19.62
CA GLN A 39 2.03 -22.50 -20.18
C GLN A 39 2.83 -21.22 -20.47
N LEU A 40 3.75 -20.85 -19.59
CA LEU A 40 4.64 -19.70 -19.80
C LEU A 40 5.60 -19.93 -20.97
N ASP A 41 6.12 -21.13 -21.12
CA ASP A 41 6.93 -21.54 -22.28
C ASP A 41 6.14 -21.38 -23.60
N ALA A 42 4.89 -21.83 -23.59
CA ALA A 42 4.00 -21.71 -24.74
C ALA A 42 3.68 -20.23 -25.07
N CYS A 43 3.53 -19.40 -24.06
CA CYS A 43 3.29 -17.97 -24.23
C CYS A 43 4.53 -17.24 -24.76
N ALA A 44 5.69 -17.53 -24.25
CA ALA A 44 6.95 -16.88 -24.63
C ALA A 44 7.44 -17.32 -26.01
N GLY A 45 7.00 -18.50 -26.49
CA GLY A 45 7.50 -19.12 -27.74
C GLY A 45 8.95 -19.61 -27.65
N THR A 46 9.53 -19.57 -26.47
CA THR A 46 10.89 -20.06 -26.15
C THR A 46 10.88 -20.71 -24.77
N PRO A 47 11.77 -21.67 -24.50
CA PRO A 47 11.87 -22.26 -23.17
C PRO A 47 12.07 -21.17 -22.14
N PHE A 48 11.11 -21.05 -21.26
CA PHE A 48 11.17 -20.19 -20.08
C PHE A 48 12.05 -20.90 -19.06
N ALA A 49 12.91 -20.22 -18.34
CA ALA A 49 13.72 -20.90 -17.38
C ALA A 49 12.87 -21.48 -16.25
N ARG A 50 13.27 -22.62 -15.73
CA ARG A 50 12.50 -23.41 -14.79
C ARG A 50 12.21 -22.69 -13.50
N LEU A 51 10.95 -22.73 -13.08
CA LEU A 51 10.54 -22.24 -11.77
C LEU A 51 11.16 -23.13 -10.68
N ASP A 52 11.66 -22.53 -9.63
CA ASP A 52 11.96 -23.29 -8.42
C ASP A 52 10.65 -23.58 -7.68
N CYS A 53 10.02 -24.69 -8.03
CA CYS A 53 8.73 -25.10 -7.46
C CYS A 53 8.78 -25.32 -5.95
N SER A 54 9.97 -25.49 -5.37
CA SER A 54 10.13 -25.62 -3.92
C SER A 54 10.11 -24.27 -3.22
N ALA A 55 10.57 -23.22 -3.89
CA ALA A 55 10.64 -21.86 -3.37
C ALA A 55 9.46 -20.97 -3.75
N THR A 56 8.74 -21.29 -4.85
CA THR A 56 7.59 -20.52 -5.34
C THR A 56 6.38 -20.68 -4.42
N SER A 57 5.83 -19.62 -3.89
CA SER A 57 4.64 -19.70 -3.03
C SER A 57 3.37 -20.11 -3.80
N THR A 58 2.34 -20.57 -3.08
CA THR A 58 1.04 -20.90 -3.71
C THR A 58 0.41 -19.65 -4.35
N ALA A 59 0.55 -18.49 -3.70
CA ALA A 59 0.05 -17.23 -4.22
C ALA A 59 0.79 -16.80 -5.51
N ASP A 60 2.10 -17.06 -5.59
CA ASP A 60 2.88 -16.81 -6.80
C ASP A 60 2.45 -17.74 -7.93
N LEU A 61 2.15 -19.02 -7.63
CA LEU A 61 1.62 -19.96 -8.63
C LEU A 61 0.23 -19.57 -9.12
N ASP A 62 -0.66 -19.07 -8.23
CA ASP A 62 -1.97 -18.55 -8.62
C ASP A 62 -1.82 -17.39 -9.60
N HIS A 63 -0.92 -16.48 -9.29
CA HIS A 63 -0.65 -15.31 -10.11
C HIS A 63 -0.03 -15.68 -11.46
N LEU A 64 0.94 -16.62 -11.48
CA LEU A 64 1.55 -17.11 -12.69
C LEU A 64 0.57 -17.84 -13.61
N ASP A 65 -0.38 -18.57 -13.02
CA ASP A 65 -1.47 -19.22 -13.76
C ASP A 65 -2.36 -18.18 -14.44
N ASP A 66 -2.73 -17.12 -13.72
CA ASP A 66 -3.50 -16.01 -14.28
C ASP A 66 -2.73 -15.28 -15.39
N LEU A 67 -1.43 -15.03 -15.23
CA LEU A 67 -0.59 -14.39 -16.24
C LEU A 67 -0.34 -15.24 -17.47
N SER A 68 -0.36 -16.57 -17.34
CA SER A 68 -0.22 -17.49 -18.48
C SER A 68 -1.43 -17.45 -19.40
N GLN A 69 -2.50 -16.71 -19.02
CA GLN A 69 -3.75 -16.59 -19.77
C GLN A 69 -3.99 -15.16 -20.27
N GLY A 70 -4.57 -15.02 -21.43
CA GLY A 70 -5.08 -13.75 -21.96
C GLY A 70 -4.02 -12.73 -22.43
N ILE A 71 -4.21 -11.46 -22.09
CA ILE A 71 -3.41 -10.32 -22.59
C ILE A 71 -1.94 -10.39 -22.12
N ALA A 72 -1.68 -10.92 -20.93
CA ALA A 72 -0.34 -11.05 -20.40
C ALA A 72 0.50 -12.04 -21.23
N CYS A 73 -0.10 -13.13 -21.69
CA CYS A 73 0.52 -14.08 -22.60
C CYS A 73 0.94 -13.41 -23.94
N GLN A 74 0.10 -12.50 -24.47
CA GLN A 74 0.44 -11.75 -25.68
C GLN A 74 1.62 -10.79 -25.47
N ALA A 75 1.77 -10.23 -24.28
CA ALA A 75 2.88 -9.34 -23.94
C ALA A 75 4.22 -10.09 -23.84
N LEU A 76 4.20 -11.40 -23.60
CA LEU A 76 5.40 -12.26 -23.60
C LEU A 76 5.88 -12.62 -25.01
N GLN A 77 5.00 -12.53 -26.02
CA GLN A 77 5.37 -12.84 -27.40
C GLN A 77 6.32 -11.78 -27.94
N GLY A 78 7.52 -12.19 -28.26
CA GLY A 78 8.54 -11.31 -28.87
C GLY A 78 9.47 -10.61 -27.90
N VAL A 79 9.46 -10.94 -26.62
CA VAL A 79 10.51 -10.50 -25.68
C VAL A 79 11.80 -11.23 -26.03
N ALA A 80 12.62 -10.61 -26.88
CA ALA A 80 13.95 -11.13 -27.20
C ALA A 80 14.82 -11.15 -25.94
N PRO A 81 15.61 -12.22 -25.71
CA PRO A 81 16.61 -12.22 -24.66
C PRO A 81 17.57 -11.06 -24.91
N THR A 82 17.62 -10.09 -24.00
CA THR A 82 18.68 -9.09 -24.00
C THR A 82 19.84 -9.61 -23.21
N ASP A 83 21.00 -9.67 -23.84
CA ASP A 83 22.33 -9.95 -23.32
C ASP A 83 22.42 -10.78 -22.03
N GLY A 84 22.49 -12.09 -22.17
CA GLY A 84 23.07 -12.98 -21.20
C GLY A 84 22.12 -13.71 -20.24
N ASP A 85 20.90 -13.21 -20.00
CA ASP A 85 19.94 -13.92 -19.17
C ASP A 85 18.48 -13.68 -19.63
N PRO A 86 17.94 -14.61 -20.46
CA PRO A 86 16.57 -14.57 -20.93
C PRO A 86 15.55 -14.53 -19.77
N MET A 87 15.91 -15.13 -18.62
CA MET A 87 15.12 -15.20 -17.42
C MET A 87 14.85 -13.83 -16.83
N SER A 88 15.88 -13.00 -16.72
CA SER A 88 15.75 -11.70 -16.03
C SER A 88 14.82 -10.74 -16.78
N ALA A 89 14.74 -10.84 -18.11
CA ALA A 89 13.86 -10.00 -18.93
C ALA A 89 12.39 -10.44 -18.80
N ALA A 90 12.12 -11.73 -18.90
CA ALA A 90 10.78 -12.27 -18.76
C ALA A 90 10.25 -12.15 -17.34
N CYS A 91 11.08 -12.38 -16.34
CA CYS A 91 10.74 -12.21 -14.94
C CYS A 91 10.45 -10.73 -14.60
N ARG A 92 11.24 -9.81 -15.14
CA ARG A 92 10.99 -8.36 -15.03
C ARG A 92 9.67 -7.95 -15.69
N LEU A 93 9.30 -8.60 -16.80
CA LEU A 93 8.04 -8.35 -17.49
C LEU A 93 6.85 -8.93 -16.71
N LEU A 94 7.00 -10.13 -16.17
CA LEU A 94 5.94 -10.86 -15.46
C LEU A 94 5.88 -10.51 -13.98
N GLY A 95 6.90 -9.83 -13.46
CA GLY A 95 6.97 -9.47 -12.06
C GLY A 95 7.05 -10.66 -11.10
N ILE A 96 7.61 -11.74 -11.54
CA ILE A 96 7.79 -12.93 -10.73
C ILE A 96 9.13 -12.84 -10.00
N GLY A 97 9.26 -13.43 -8.82
CA GLY A 97 10.41 -13.42 -7.94
C GLY A 97 11.78 -13.86 -8.51
N CYS A 98 12.00 -13.57 -9.78
CA CYS A 98 13.25 -13.77 -10.51
C CYS A 98 14.19 -12.57 -10.37
N VAL A 99 13.67 -11.39 -9.99
CA VAL A 99 14.52 -10.29 -9.57
C VAL A 99 14.82 -10.54 -8.09
N ALA A 100 16.09 -10.73 -7.77
CA ALA A 100 16.47 -10.81 -6.37
C ALA A 100 15.94 -9.57 -5.66
N SER A 101 15.13 -9.78 -4.62
CA SER A 101 14.63 -8.67 -3.82
C SER A 101 15.82 -7.89 -3.27
N ILE A 102 15.87 -6.59 -3.55
CA ILE A 102 16.83 -5.68 -2.89
C ILE A 102 16.42 -5.41 -1.44
N THR A 103 15.17 -5.70 -1.09
CA THR A 103 14.69 -5.58 0.28
C THR A 103 15.21 -6.77 1.09
N PRO A 104 15.98 -6.52 2.15
CA PRO A 104 16.53 -7.59 2.97
C PRO A 104 15.46 -8.55 3.48
N ALA A 105 15.82 -9.83 3.63
CA ALA A 105 14.95 -10.79 4.27
C ALA A 105 14.67 -10.33 5.72
N PRO A 106 13.40 -10.38 6.18
CA PRO A 106 13.08 -9.98 7.54
C PRO A 106 13.77 -10.87 8.58
N LYS A 107 14.27 -10.24 9.63
CA LYS A 107 14.70 -10.97 10.82
C LYS A 107 13.46 -11.35 11.63
N ARG A 108 13.40 -12.59 12.13
CA ARG A 108 12.32 -13.05 13.02
C ARG A 108 12.56 -12.52 14.44
N THR A 109 12.30 -11.24 14.62
CA THR A 109 12.42 -10.54 15.90
C THR A 109 11.10 -9.83 16.19
N PRO A 110 10.17 -10.46 16.93
CA PRO A 110 8.86 -9.89 17.18
C PRO A 110 8.95 -8.57 17.96
N THR A 111 8.09 -7.63 17.60
CA THR A 111 7.92 -6.39 18.37
C THR A 111 7.37 -6.69 19.77
N ARG A 112 7.81 -5.92 20.75
CA ARG A 112 7.30 -5.99 22.11
C ARG A 112 5.80 -5.69 22.21
N TYR A 113 5.33 -4.75 21.38
CA TYR A 113 3.94 -4.34 21.32
C TYR A 113 3.34 -4.70 19.95
N PRO A 114 2.04 -5.01 19.88
CA PRO A 114 1.39 -5.30 18.61
C PRO A 114 1.51 -4.11 17.65
N VAL A 115 1.60 -4.41 16.37
CA VAL A 115 1.63 -3.43 15.29
C VAL A 115 0.21 -3.24 14.77
N LEU A 116 -0.23 -2.00 14.67
CA LEU A 116 -1.50 -1.61 14.09
C LEU A 116 -1.25 -0.82 12.81
N LEU A 117 -1.67 -1.39 11.66
CA LEU A 117 -1.58 -0.73 10.36
C LEU A 117 -2.81 0.17 10.16
N VAL A 118 -2.59 1.44 9.90
CA VAL A 118 -3.64 2.47 9.80
C VAL A 118 -3.75 2.94 8.35
N ASN A 119 -4.95 2.84 7.77
CA ASN A 119 -5.22 3.22 6.38
C ASN A 119 -5.15 4.74 6.14
N GLY A 120 -4.97 5.11 4.87
CA GLY A 120 -5.02 6.48 4.38
C GLY A 120 -6.44 7.04 4.26
N ILE A 121 -6.61 8.00 3.33
CA ILE A 121 -7.89 8.72 3.13
C ILE A 121 -9.01 7.83 2.59
N ASP A 122 -8.67 6.77 1.86
CA ASP A 122 -9.60 5.88 1.17
C ASP A 122 -9.48 4.44 1.68
N THR A 123 -10.54 3.65 1.48
CA THR A 123 -10.64 2.23 1.83
C THR A 123 -11.07 1.36 0.64
N SER A 124 -11.08 1.92 -0.57
CA SER A 124 -11.29 1.15 -1.80
C SER A 124 -10.17 0.11 -1.99
N PRO A 125 -10.35 -0.91 -2.83
CA PRO A 125 -9.36 -1.97 -3.01
C PRO A 125 -7.93 -1.47 -3.28
N LEU A 126 -7.77 -0.39 -4.03
CA LEU A 126 -6.47 0.20 -4.36
C LEU A 126 -5.77 0.90 -3.20
N PHE A 127 -6.50 1.25 -2.14
CA PHE A 127 -5.99 1.96 -0.97
C PHE A 127 -6.01 1.12 0.32
N ARG A 128 -6.11 -0.20 0.19
CA ARG A 128 -6.00 -1.15 1.31
C ARG A 128 -4.61 -1.74 1.38
N TYR A 129 -4.19 -2.09 2.57
CA TYR A 129 -3.01 -2.92 2.75
C TYR A 129 -3.20 -4.28 2.08
N SER A 130 -2.22 -4.70 1.30
CA SER A 130 -2.19 -6.05 0.74
C SER A 130 -2.17 -7.09 1.87
N PRO A 131 -2.96 -8.17 1.77
CA PRO A 131 -2.91 -9.27 2.74
C PRO A 131 -1.50 -9.84 2.91
N ARG A 132 -0.66 -9.79 1.87
CA ARG A 132 0.72 -10.25 1.92
C ARG A 132 1.59 -9.43 2.86
N ILE A 133 1.35 -8.12 3.00
CA ILE A 133 2.05 -7.30 4.00
C ILE A 133 1.81 -7.90 5.39
N VAL A 134 0.55 -8.15 5.74
CA VAL A 134 0.15 -8.70 7.04
C VAL A 134 0.72 -10.10 7.25
N SER A 135 0.60 -11.00 6.26
CA SER A 135 1.11 -12.37 6.36
C SER A 135 2.63 -12.41 6.48
N THR A 136 3.36 -11.63 5.67
CA THR A 136 4.83 -11.56 5.75
C THR A 136 5.32 -11.01 7.08
N MET A 137 4.70 -9.95 7.60
CA MET A 137 5.03 -9.41 8.92
C MET A 137 4.79 -10.45 10.02
N HIS A 138 3.74 -11.26 9.90
CA HIS A 138 3.41 -12.30 10.88
C HIS A 138 4.33 -13.52 10.73
N GLU A 139 4.46 -14.07 9.54
CA GLU A 139 5.14 -15.35 9.28
C GLU A 139 6.67 -15.21 9.30
N ALA A 140 7.19 -14.22 8.56
CA ALA A 140 8.62 -14.00 8.45
C ALA A 140 9.18 -13.17 9.61
N GLY A 141 8.49 -12.09 9.99
CA GLY A 141 8.91 -11.19 11.07
C GLY A 141 8.54 -11.69 12.47
N GLY A 142 7.50 -12.49 12.59
CA GLY A 142 6.96 -12.97 13.88
C GLY A 142 6.17 -11.89 14.63
N HIS A 143 5.78 -10.79 13.96
CA HIS A 143 5.07 -9.66 14.58
C HIS A 143 3.58 -9.96 14.74
N ARG A 144 2.98 -9.46 15.83
CA ARG A 144 1.52 -9.44 15.96
C ARG A 144 0.96 -8.22 15.27
N VAL A 145 0.31 -8.42 14.13
CA VAL A 145 -0.16 -7.35 13.23
C VAL A 145 -1.67 -7.34 13.15
N LEU A 146 -2.26 -6.16 13.27
CA LEU A 146 -3.69 -5.92 13.14
C LEU A 146 -3.94 -4.71 12.22
N LEU A 147 -5.17 -4.57 11.74
CA LEU A 147 -5.59 -3.45 10.90
C LEU A 147 -6.50 -2.51 11.68
N ALA A 148 -6.34 -1.22 11.43
CA ALA A 148 -7.32 -0.18 11.77
C ALA A 148 -7.84 0.41 10.45
N THR A 149 -9.08 0.08 10.11
CA THR A 149 -9.77 0.67 8.96
C THR A 149 -10.67 1.78 9.47
N LEU A 150 -10.30 3.01 9.15
CA LEU A 150 -11.01 4.22 9.57
C LEU A 150 -11.95 4.67 8.47
N THR A 151 -12.99 5.43 8.84
CA THR A 151 -13.95 5.97 7.89
C THR A 151 -13.25 6.78 6.80
N PRO A 152 -13.51 6.48 5.51
CA PRO A 152 -12.88 7.17 4.41
C PRO A 152 -13.36 8.62 4.30
N TYR A 153 -12.50 9.47 3.72
CA TYR A 153 -12.80 10.88 3.40
C TYR A 153 -13.27 11.73 4.58
N GLU A 154 -12.82 11.42 5.79
CA GLU A 154 -13.07 12.19 7.00
C GLU A 154 -11.81 12.85 7.54
N THR A 155 -11.98 13.85 8.39
CA THR A 155 -10.87 14.58 9.01
C THR A 155 -10.24 13.81 10.15
N PRO A 156 -9.00 14.13 10.58
CA PRO A 156 -8.39 13.54 11.76
C PRO A 156 -9.25 13.66 13.04
N GLN A 157 -10.04 14.72 13.18
CA GLN A 157 -10.95 14.92 14.32
C GLN A 157 -12.05 13.84 14.38
N VAL A 158 -12.50 13.34 13.23
CA VAL A 158 -13.48 12.24 13.14
C VAL A 158 -12.81 10.89 13.25
N ARG A 159 -11.66 10.71 12.59
CA ARG A 159 -10.97 9.42 12.46
C ARG A 159 -10.17 9.02 13.72
N ALA A 160 -9.57 9.98 14.41
CA ALA A 160 -8.79 9.66 15.61
C ALA A 160 -9.62 9.04 16.76
N PRO A 161 -10.88 9.42 17.02
CA PRO A 161 -11.77 8.69 17.94
C PRO A 161 -11.98 7.21 17.57
N GLU A 162 -12.11 6.90 16.27
CA GLU A 162 -12.25 5.53 15.77
C GLU A 162 -10.94 4.74 15.99
N LEU A 163 -9.81 5.38 15.66
CA LEU A 163 -8.50 4.80 15.90
C LEU A 163 -8.25 4.52 17.38
N TRP A 164 -8.64 5.45 18.25
CA TRP A 164 -8.54 5.25 19.70
C TRP A 164 -9.33 4.03 20.17
N LYS A 165 -10.58 3.90 19.74
CA LYS A 165 -11.40 2.74 20.04
C LYS A 165 -10.72 1.44 19.58
N ARG A 166 -10.15 1.43 18.37
CA ARG A 166 -9.44 0.26 17.86
C ARG A 166 -8.18 -0.07 18.69
N ILE A 167 -7.44 0.92 19.14
CA ILE A 167 -6.29 0.73 20.02
C ILE A 167 -6.72 0.11 21.35
N GLU A 168 -7.81 0.59 21.96
CA GLU A 168 -8.33 0.02 23.21
C GLU A 168 -8.76 -1.45 23.03
N GLU A 169 -9.42 -1.78 21.92
CA GLU A 169 -9.77 -3.16 21.57
C GLU A 169 -8.50 -4.03 21.45
N VAL A 170 -7.51 -3.59 20.65
CA VAL A 170 -6.25 -4.32 20.47
C VAL A 170 -5.52 -4.53 21.79
N ARG A 171 -5.42 -3.51 22.64
CA ARG A 171 -4.81 -3.62 23.96
C ARG A 171 -5.54 -4.64 24.85
N LYS A 172 -6.86 -4.64 24.80
CA LYS A 172 -7.70 -5.62 25.53
C LYS A 172 -7.51 -7.03 24.99
N GLU A 173 -7.53 -7.21 23.67
CA GLU A 173 -7.36 -8.51 23.00
C GLU A 173 -5.97 -9.11 23.25
N THR A 174 -4.96 -8.27 23.35
CA THR A 174 -3.56 -8.70 23.42
C THR A 174 -2.98 -8.70 24.82
N GLY A 175 -3.60 -7.98 25.75
CA GLY A 175 -3.03 -7.70 27.06
C GLY A 175 -1.84 -6.70 27.01
N ALA A 176 -1.51 -6.15 25.85
CA ALA A 176 -0.39 -5.24 25.69
C ALA A 176 -0.74 -3.85 26.27
N PRO A 177 0.19 -3.19 27.01
CA PRO A 177 -0.05 -1.84 27.53
C PRO A 177 0.00 -0.77 26.45
N ARG A 178 0.70 -1.02 25.33
CA ARG A 178 0.94 -0.07 24.23
C ARG A 178 0.79 -0.76 22.87
N VAL A 179 0.70 0.04 21.81
CA VAL A 179 0.75 -0.42 20.42
C VAL A 179 1.81 0.36 19.64
N ASN A 180 2.33 -0.23 18.55
CA ASN A 180 3.10 0.46 17.53
C ASN A 180 2.15 0.78 16.35
N LEU A 181 2.13 2.02 15.88
CA LEU A 181 1.32 2.45 14.75
C LEU A 181 2.19 2.58 13.51
N ILE A 182 1.78 1.95 12.42
CA ILE A 182 2.34 2.19 11.07
C ILE A 182 1.21 2.76 10.24
N CYS A 183 1.34 4.01 9.84
CA CYS A 183 0.26 4.83 9.32
C CYS A 183 0.58 5.28 7.89
N HIS A 184 -0.29 4.95 6.94
CA HIS A 184 -0.12 5.34 5.55
C HIS A 184 -0.90 6.63 5.23
N SER A 185 -0.31 7.52 4.43
CA SER A 185 -0.99 8.69 3.87
C SER A 185 -1.65 9.56 4.96
N LEU A 186 -2.94 9.95 4.81
CA LEU A 186 -3.71 10.70 5.81
C LEU A 186 -3.67 10.03 7.20
N GLY A 187 -3.59 8.70 7.26
CA GLY A 187 -3.47 7.96 8.51
C GLY A 187 -2.33 8.44 9.42
N GLY A 188 -1.25 8.97 8.84
CA GLY A 188 -0.17 9.57 9.60
C GLY A 188 -0.57 10.85 10.33
N LEU A 189 -1.47 11.65 9.77
CA LEU A 189 -2.04 12.83 10.44
C LEU A 189 -3.02 12.41 11.53
N ASP A 190 -3.83 11.36 11.29
CA ASP A 190 -4.74 10.78 12.29
C ASP A 190 -3.96 10.29 13.52
N CYS A 191 -2.87 9.53 13.28
CA CYS A 191 -2.00 9.01 14.34
C CYS A 191 -1.37 10.14 15.17
N ARG A 192 -0.90 11.20 14.51
CA ARG A 192 -0.34 12.37 15.20
C ARG A 192 -1.41 13.12 15.99
N TYR A 193 -2.58 13.33 15.40
CA TYR A 193 -3.71 14.00 16.08
C TYR A 193 -4.17 13.20 17.30
N LEU A 194 -4.22 11.88 17.21
CA LEU A 194 -4.58 10.98 18.31
C LEU A 194 -3.74 11.22 19.56
N VAL A 195 -2.40 11.26 19.41
CA VAL A 195 -1.49 11.28 20.55
C VAL A 195 -1.04 12.68 20.98
N SER A 196 -1.25 13.69 20.13
CA SER A 196 -0.84 15.07 20.44
C SER A 196 -1.54 15.58 21.70
N PRO A 197 -0.82 16.31 22.58
CA PRO A 197 -1.44 16.99 23.71
C PRO A 197 -2.60 17.91 23.32
N ASN A 198 -2.52 18.51 22.13
CA ASN A 198 -3.52 19.44 21.60
C ASN A 198 -4.49 18.79 20.60
N GLY A 199 -4.48 17.45 20.51
CA GLY A 199 -5.35 16.68 19.61
C GLY A 199 -6.53 16.07 20.36
N LEU A 200 -6.75 14.77 20.17
CA LEU A 200 -7.92 14.05 20.71
C LEU A 200 -8.08 14.18 22.23
N ALA A 201 -6.98 14.23 23.00
CA ALA A 201 -7.03 14.40 24.44
C ALA A 201 -7.65 15.76 24.81
N ALA A 202 -7.25 16.84 24.12
CA ALA A 202 -7.79 18.17 24.31
C ALA A 202 -9.28 18.23 23.91
N ASP A 203 -9.67 17.63 22.79
CA ASP A 203 -11.06 17.57 22.36
C ASP A 203 -11.98 16.88 23.37
N ARG A 204 -11.45 15.88 24.06
CA ARG A 204 -12.19 15.10 25.08
C ARG A 204 -12.09 15.69 26.48
N GLY A 205 -11.28 16.71 26.69
CA GLY A 205 -11.03 17.29 28.00
C GLY A 205 -10.39 16.30 29.00
N VAL A 206 -9.53 15.39 28.50
CA VAL A 206 -8.78 14.41 29.30
C VAL A 206 -7.31 14.77 29.36
N ALA A 207 -6.57 14.14 30.29
CA ALA A 207 -5.14 14.38 30.42
C ALA A 207 -4.40 14.09 29.11
N PRO A 208 -3.46 14.93 28.69
CA PRO A 208 -2.72 14.79 27.41
C PRO A 208 -2.06 13.42 27.24
N GLU A 209 -1.58 12.83 28.36
CA GLU A 209 -0.89 11.54 28.37
C GLU A 209 -1.83 10.35 28.13
N THR A 210 -3.15 10.56 28.23
CA THR A 210 -4.14 9.46 28.16
C THR A 210 -3.99 8.64 26.89
N MET A 211 -3.90 9.30 25.71
CA MET A 211 -3.73 8.63 24.42
C MET A 211 -2.27 8.27 24.15
N ALA A 212 -1.35 9.16 24.45
CA ALA A 212 0.08 8.98 24.22
C ALA A 212 0.66 7.78 24.98
N SER A 213 0.21 7.55 26.23
CA SER A 213 0.67 6.40 27.04
C SER A 213 0.31 5.03 26.43
N ALA A 214 -0.68 4.96 25.55
CA ALA A 214 -1.09 3.74 24.87
C ALA A 214 -0.34 3.48 23.55
N VAL A 215 0.47 4.44 23.06
CA VAL A 215 1.20 4.36 21.80
C VAL A 215 2.70 4.38 22.08
N ALA A 216 3.42 3.39 21.54
CA ALA A 216 4.88 3.29 21.69
C ALA A 216 5.62 4.03 20.57
N SER A 217 5.12 3.88 19.34
CA SER A 217 5.70 4.51 18.16
C SER A 217 4.65 4.87 17.12
N ILE A 218 4.98 5.87 16.30
CA ILE A 218 4.27 6.23 15.07
C ILE A 218 5.30 6.21 13.94
N THR A 219 5.12 5.29 13.01
CA THR A 219 5.84 5.25 11.74
C THR A 219 4.90 5.70 10.63
N THR A 220 5.24 6.77 9.93
CA THR A 220 4.43 7.26 8.80
C THR A 220 5.07 6.88 7.47
N ILE A 221 4.25 6.48 6.50
CA ILE A 221 4.67 6.08 5.16
C ILE A 221 3.85 6.88 4.15
N GLY A 222 4.51 7.66 3.29
CA GLY A 222 3.85 8.50 2.29
C GLY A 222 2.90 9.56 2.83
N THR A 223 3.02 9.97 4.09
CA THR A 223 2.16 10.98 4.69
C THR A 223 2.57 12.39 4.28
N ALA A 224 1.65 13.17 3.74
CA ALA A 224 1.89 14.56 3.35
C ALA A 224 1.90 15.50 4.58
N HIS A 225 2.91 15.41 5.44
CA HIS A 225 3.03 16.23 6.67
C HIS A 225 3.12 17.74 6.39
N ARG A 226 3.56 18.12 5.20
CA ARG A 226 3.63 19.53 4.76
C ARG A 226 2.62 19.87 3.69
N GLY A 227 1.57 19.02 3.60
CA GLY A 227 0.52 19.16 2.60
C GLY A 227 0.91 18.65 1.22
N THR A 228 -0.05 18.64 0.32
CA THR A 228 0.13 18.28 -1.09
C THR A 228 -0.64 19.22 -2.01
N ARG A 229 0.00 19.66 -3.08
CA ARG A 229 -0.65 20.46 -4.12
C ARG A 229 -1.80 19.71 -4.83
N VAL A 230 -1.80 18.39 -4.79
CA VAL A 230 -2.92 17.60 -5.30
C VAL A 230 -4.22 17.97 -4.58
N ALA A 231 -4.18 18.11 -3.25
CA ALA A 231 -5.34 18.55 -2.48
C ALA A 231 -5.74 20.00 -2.82
N ASP A 232 -4.77 20.91 -3.03
CA ASP A 232 -5.05 22.28 -3.42
C ASP A 232 -5.79 22.34 -4.76
N VAL A 233 -5.35 21.56 -5.77
CA VAL A 233 -5.98 21.50 -7.09
C VAL A 233 -7.36 20.83 -7.00
N LEU A 234 -7.48 19.71 -6.25
CA LEU A 234 -8.78 19.04 -6.06
C LEU A 234 -9.84 19.96 -5.40
N LEU A 235 -9.42 20.92 -4.61
CA LEU A 235 -10.30 21.90 -3.98
C LEU A 235 -10.52 23.18 -4.82
N GLY A 236 -9.88 23.28 -5.99
CA GLY A 236 -9.92 24.48 -6.83
C GLY A 236 -9.16 25.67 -6.24
N LEU A 237 -8.20 25.44 -5.36
CA LEU A 237 -7.42 26.47 -4.67
C LEU A 237 -6.12 26.84 -5.41
N ALA A 238 -5.69 26.04 -6.39
CA ALA A 238 -4.51 26.29 -7.19
C ALA A 238 -4.90 26.82 -8.58
N PRO A 239 -4.29 27.91 -9.07
CA PRO A 239 -4.64 28.51 -10.36
C PRO A 239 -4.17 27.70 -11.58
N ASP A 240 -3.25 26.77 -11.39
CA ASP A 240 -2.47 26.15 -12.48
C ASP A 240 -3.05 24.81 -12.94
N GLY A 241 -4.21 24.37 -12.43
CA GLY A 241 -4.79 23.07 -12.73
C GLY A 241 -6.10 23.17 -13.49
N ASP A 242 -6.30 22.33 -14.49
CA ASP A 242 -7.64 22.00 -14.97
C ASP A 242 -8.35 21.21 -13.86
N HIS A 243 -8.99 21.97 -12.97
CA HIS A 243 -9.71 21.46 -11.79
C HIS A 243 -10.68 20.33 -12.17
N GLY A 244 -11.47 20.54 -13.23
CA GLY A 244 -12.47 19.56 -13.66
C GLY A 244 -11.83 18.24 -14.11
N ARG A 245 -10.72 18.30 -14.85
CA ARG A 245 -9.99 17.10 -15.26
C ARG A 245 -9.37 16.38 -14.07
N VAL A 246 -8.71 17.10 -13.17
CA VAL A 246 -8.05 16.50 -11.99
C VAL A 246 -9.07 15.84 -11.06
N VAL A 247 -10.24 16.45 -10.87
CA VAL A 247 -11.36 15.88 -10.11
C VAL A 247 -11.84 14.57 -10.76
N ASN A 248 -11.99 14.55 -12.09
CA ASN A 248 -12.40 13.34 -12.82
C ASN A 248 -11.33 12.25 -12.76
N ASP A 249 -10.05 12.61 -12.92
CA ASP A 249 -8.93 11.67 -12.82
C ASP A 249 -8.87 11.06 -11.40
N PHE A 250 -9.08 11.86 -10.36
CA PHE A 250 -9.13 11.38 -8.99
C PHE A 250 -10.36 10.49 -8.72
N ALA A 251 -11.51 10.86 -9.26
CA ALA A 251 -12.72 10.04 -9.17
C ALA A 251 -12.52 8.68 -9.88
N THR A 252 -11.79 8.66 -10.98
CA THR A 252 -11.44 7.43 -11.69
C THR A 252 -10.47 6.56 -10.86
N LEU A 253 -9.49 7.16 -10.21
CA LEU A 253 -8.53 6.48 -9.33
C LEU A 253 -9.23 5.87 -8.09
N ALA A 254 -10.09 6.65 -7.45
CA ALA A 254 -10.80 6.23 -6.24
C ALA A 254 -12.00 5.30 -6.52
N GLY A 255 -12.38 5.13 -7.80
CA GLY A 255 -13.49 4.29 -8.24
C GLY A 255 -14.86 4.85 -7.87
N ASP A 256 -15.89 3.97 -7.91
CA ASP A 256 -17.30 4.34 -7.65
C ASP A 256 -17.55 4.91 -6.25
N ALA A 257 -16.63 4.67 -5.31
CA ALA A 257 -16.70 5.23 -3.96
C ALA A 257 -16.54 6.76 -3.95
N PHE A 258 -15.95 7.32 -5.01
CA PHE A 258 -15.61 8.72 -5.11
C PHE A 258 -16.05 9.28 -6.46
N SER A 259 -17.23 9.84 -6.55
CA SER A 259 -17.67 10.54 -7.75
C SER A 259 -17.22 12.01 -7.74
N ALA A 260 -17.00 12.60 -8.93
CA ALA A 260 -16.67 14.01 -9.08
C ALA A 260 -17.64 14.94 -8.32
N HIS A 261 -18.91 14.56 -8.23
CA HIS A 261 -19.93 15.30 -7.49
C HIS A 261 -19.70 15.34 -5.98
N ARG A 262 -19.01 14.37 -5.41
CA ARG A 262 -18.69 14.34 -3.98
C ARG A 262 -17.62 15.35 -3.60
N ILE A 263 -16.64 15.61 -4.46
CA ILE A 263 -15.61 16.64 -4.18
C ILE A 263 -16.26 18.02 -4.10
N ASP A 264 -17.18 18.32 -5.01
CA ASP A 264 -17.81 19.64 -5.07
C ASP A 264 -18.97 19.83 -4.10
N GLY A 265 -19.68 18.75 -3.75
CA GLY A 265 -20.89 18.79 -2.94
C GLY A 265 -20.76 18.25 -1.52
N ASP A 266 -19.77 17.40 -1.22
CA ASP A 266 -19.62 16.78 0.08
C ASP A 266 -18.69 17.59 0.99
N VAL A 267 -19.26 18.15 2.05
CA VAL A 267 -18.54 18.98 3.02
C VAL A 267 -17.47 18.18 3.79
N HIS A 268 -17.68 16.89 4.02
CA HIS A 268 -16.75 16.00 4.74
C HIS A 268 -15.52 15.71 3.87
N VAL A 269 -15.72 15.30 2.61
CA VAL A 269 -14.64 15.08 1.64
C VAL A 269 -13.79 16.35 1.49
N ARG A 270 -14.44 17.50 1.34
CA ARG A 270 -13.73 18.78 1.23
C ARG A 270 -12.97 19.14 2.50
N ALA A 271 -13.50 18.82 3.68
CA ALA A 271 -12.82 19.04 4.96
C ALA A 271 -11.58 18.13 5.09
N ALA A 272 -11.70 16.86 4.73
CA ALA A 272 -10.58 15.92 4.71
C ALA A 272 -9.47 16.39 3.75
N LEU A 273 -9.83 16.80 2.52
CA LEU A 273 -8.86 17.33 1.56
C LEU A 273 -8.21 18.63 2.05
N ARG A 274 -8.97 19.54 2.72
CA ARG A 274 -8.39 20.76 3.30
C ARG A 274 -7.29 20.47 4.31
N THR A 275 -7.41 19.40 5.08
CA THR A 275 -6.37 18.99 6.02
C THR A 275 -5.04 18.67 5.31
N LEU A 276 -5.13 18.22 4.06
CA LEU A 276 -3.98 17.85 3.23
C LEU A 276 -3.44 19.01 2.37
N THR A 277 -4.03 20.21 2.41
CA THR A 277 -3.52 21.33 1.60
C THR A 277 -2.19 21.86 2.10
N VAL A 278 -1.39 22.40 1.19
CA VAL A 278 -0.11 23.05 1.53
C VAL A 278 -0.34 24.23 2.47
N ALA A 279 -1.44 24.95 2.31
CA ALA A 279 -1.79 26.10 3.15
C ALA A 279 -2.20 25.72 4.58
N ALA A 280 -2.86 24.57 4.78
CA ALA A 280 -3.32 24.13 6.12
C ALA A 280 -2.20 23.46 6.94
N ALA A 281 -1.24 22.83 6.28
CA ALA A 281 -0.21 22.04 6.95
C ALA A 281 0.61 22.82 8.00
N PRO A 282 1.03 24.08 7.80
CA PRO A 282 1.75 24.83 8.84
C PRO A 282 0.95 25.01 10.12
N ALA A 283 -0.34 25.35 10.02
CA ALA A 283 -1.21 25.52 11.18
C ALA A 283 -1.45 24.18 11.90
N PHE A 284 -1.69 23.10 11.15
CA PHE A 284 -1.80 21.76 11.72
C PHE A 284 -0.52 21.38 12.48
N ASN A 285 0.66 21.55 11.88
CA ASN A 285 1.92 21.21 12.50
C ASN A 285 2.28 22.08 13.72
N ALA A 286 1.85 23.32 13.76
CA ALA A 286 2.04 24.22 14.90
C ALA A 286 1.14 23.82 16.08
N SER A 287 -0.07 23.34 15.79
CA SER A 287 -1.04 22.93 16.82
C SER A 287 -0.80 21.49 17.29
N ILE A 288 -0.62 20.56 16.36
CA ILE A 288 -0.50 19.13 16.62
C ILE A 288 0.98 18.75 16.78
N THR A 289 1.49 19.00 17.98
CA THR A 289 2.87 18.72 18.38
C THR A 289 3.06 17.25 18.75
N ASP A 290 4.29 16.80 18.70
CA ASP A 290 4.66 15.45 19.12
C ASP A 290 4.47 15.27 20.62
N ALA A 291 4.02 14.11 21.06
CA ALA A 291 3.84 13.75 22.45
C ALA A 291 5.13 13.12 23.02
N ASP A 292 5.44 13.42 24.27
CA ASP A 292 6.56 12.80 24.96
C ASP A 292 6.38 11.29 25.12
N GLY A 293 7.47 10.55 25.02
CA GLY A 293 7.50 9.10 25.19
C GLY A 293 6.92 8.28 24.04
N VAL A 294 6.61 8.92 22.90
CA VAL A 294 6.25 8.29 21.63
C VAL A 294 7.41 8.45 20.65
N LEU A 295 7.85 7.37 20.03
CA LEU A 295 8.84 7.42 18.93
C LEU A 295 8.16 7.86 17.64
N TYR A 296 8.72 8.85 16.93
CA TYR A 296 8.23 9.29 15.63
C TYR A 296 9.27 9.01 14.56
N GLN A 297 8.86 8.30 13.51
CA GLN A 297 9.69 8.08 12.33
C GLN A 297 8.88 8.11 11.04
N SER A 298 9.55 8.36 9.92
CA SER A 298 8.88 8.48 8.63
C SER A 298 9.68 7.87 7.48
N TRP A 299 8.95 7.40 6.48
CA TRP A 299 9.43 6.94 5.19
C TRP A 299 8.72 7.71 4.07
N ALA A 300 9.43 7.96 2.97
CA ALA A 300 8.85 8.54 1.77
C ALA A 300 8.89 7.55 0.61
N GLY A 301 7.84 7.53 -0.19
CA GLY A 301 7.86 6.87 -1.49
C GLY A 301 8.34 7.81 -2.59
N TYR A 302 8.87 7.23 -3.66
CA TYR A 302 9.10 7.94 -4.90
C TYR A 302 8.93 7.00 -6.08
N SER A 303 8.41 7.54 -7.16
CA SER A 303 8.20 6.84 -8.42
C SER A 303 8.32 7.83 -9.58
N ARG A 304 8.38 7.32 -10.80
CA ARG A 304 8.54 8.15 -11.99
C ARG A 304 7.47 7.84 -13.02
N PRO A 305 6.80 8.86 -13.57
CA PRO A 305 6.02 8.67 -14.79
C PRO A 305 6.87 7.98 -15.85
N PHE A 306 6.41 6.84 -16.34
CA PHE A 306 7.10 6.03 -17.35
C PHE A 306 8.53 5.56 -16.98
N GLY A 307 8.93 5.60 -15.71
CA GLY A 307 10.26 5.22 -15.26
C GLY A 307 11.41 6.04 -15.86
N ALA A 308 11.11 7.21 -16.41
CA ALA A 308 12.11 8.04 -17.07
C ALA A 308 13.10 8.62 -16.06
N ALA A 309 14.35 8.22 -16.13
CA ALA A 309 15.43 8.78 -15.33
C ALA A 309 15.77 10.21 -15.78
N SER A 310 16.12 11.08 -14.81
CA SER A 310 16.78 12.35 -15.11
C SER A 310 17.82 12.62 -14.04
N ALA A 311 19.00 13.11 -14.46
CA ALA A 311 20.08 13.43 -13.54
C ALA A 311 19.66 14.46 -12.47
N ALA A 312 18.76 15.37 -12.80
CA ALA A 312 18.23 16.36 -11.86
C ALA A 312 17.36 15.70 -10.77
N HIS A 313 16.50 14.76 -11.15
CA HIS A 313 15.70 14.01 -10.20
C HIS A 313 16.57 13.14 -9.28
N ASP A 314 17.58 12.46 -9.84
CA ASP A 314 18.47 11.60 -9.07
C ASP A 314 19.31 12.40 -8.07
N ALA A 315 19.75 13.60 -8.46
CA ALA A 315 20.42 14.52 -7.55
C ALA A 315 19.50 14.99 -6.42
N GLN A 316 18.23 15.25 -6.70
CA GLN A 316 17.25 15.59 -5.66
C GLN A 316 16.95 14.38 -4.75
N LEU A 317 16.81 13.17 -5.30
CA LEU A 317 16.68 11.96 -4.49
C LEU A 317 17.87 11.78 -3.55
N ALA A 318 19.08 11.83 -4.06
CA ALA A 318 20.30 11.72 -3.24
C ALA A 318 20.31 12.72 -2.09
N LYS A 319 19.87 13.95 -2.33
CA LYS A 319 19.79 15.01 -1.32
C LYS A 319 18.66 14.79 -0.32
N LEU A 320 17.48 14.43 -0.81
CA LEU A 320 16.27 14.36 0.02
C LEU A 320 16.14 13.03 0.78
N CYS A 321 16.70 11.94 0.24
CA CYS A 321 16.62 10.62 0.87
C CYS A 321 17.77 10.33 1.84
N THR A 322 18.56 11.33 2.20
CA THR A 322 19.56 11.22 3.28
C THR A 322 18.86 11.10 4.63
N THR A 323 19.25 10.10 5.41
CA THR A 323 18.73 9.83 6.76
C THR A 323 19.42 10.72 7.81
N ALA A 324 18.94 10.68 9.06
CA ALA A 324 19.49 11.50 10.14
C ALA A 324 20.97 11.18 10.47
N ASP A 325 21.43 9.97 10.21
CA ASP A 325 22.82 9.54 10.39
C ASP A 325 23.73 9.84 9.19
N GLY A 326 23.20 10.53 8.17
CA GLY A 326 23.92 10.87 6.95
C GLY A 326 24.00 9.74 5.92
N ALA A 327 23.44 8.56 6.19
CA ALA A 327 23.32 7.52 5.19
C ALA A 327 22.28 7.92 4.13
N THR A 328 22.46 7.46 2.89
CA THR A 328 21.43 7.66 1.88
C THR A 328 20.34 6.60 2.10
N GLY A 329 19.11 7.03 2.32
CA GLY A 329 17.93 6.16 2.36
C GLY A 329 17.61 5.52 1.00
N LEU A 330 18.52 5.66 0.02
CA LEU A 330 18.52 5.01 -1.28
C LEU A 330 18.99 3.53 -1.22
N ALA A 331 19.19 2.96 -0.03
CA ALA A 331 19.61 1.56 0.11
C ALA A 331 18.69 0.57 -0.61
N TYR A 332 17.44 0.95 -0.86
CA TYR A 332 16.48 0.18 -1.65
C TYR A 332 16.56 0.43 -3.17
N VAL A 333 17.38 1.40 -3.62
CA VAL A 333 17.54 1.77 -5.04
C VAL A 333 18.91 1.37 -5.58
N ALA A 334 19.93 1.52 -4.78
CA ALA A 334 21.32 1.53 -5.21
C ALA A 334 21.91 0.19 -5.65
N GLY A 335 21.18 -0.92 -5.57
CA GLY A 335 21.74 -2.24 -5.80
C GLY A 335 21.27 -2.98 -7.04
N SER A 336 20.24 -2.53 -7.71
CA SER A 336 19.46 -3.38 -8.62
C SER A 336 19.64 -3.10 -10.11
N GLY A 337 20.76 -2.57 -10.54
CA GLY A 337 20.98 -2.39 -11.99
C GLY A 337 20.13 -1.33 -12.66
N GLY A 338 19.66 -0.33 -11.93
CA GLY A 338 19.30 0.97 -12.48
C GLY A 338 17.86 1.17 -12.94
N GLY A 339 16.90 0.37 -12.52
CA GLY A 339 15.49 0.62 -12.83
C GLY A 339 14.88 1.65 -11.87
N HIS A 340 14.30 2.73 -12.41
CA HIS A 340 13.35 3.54 -11.65
C HIS A 340 12.00 2.84 -11.64
N ASP A 341 11.29 2.97 -10.53
CA ASP A 341 9.92 2.50 -10.42
C ASP A 341 9.01 3.17 -11.48
N PHE A 342 8.06 2.39 -11.99
CA PHE A 342 7.02 2.84 -12.92
C PHE A 342 5.81 3.25 -12.11
N MET A 343 5.57 4.53 -12.01
CA MET A 343 4.35 5.04 -11.40
C MET A 343 3.11 4.48 -12.08
N ALA A 344 2.15 4.00 -11.31
CA ALA A 344 0.86 3.58 -11.82
C ALA A 344 0.24 4.68 -12.71
N LEU A 345 -0.27 4.31 -13.88
CA LEU A 345 -0.79 5.28 -14.85
C LEU A 345 -1.84 6.21 -14.26
N ALA A 346 -2.63 5.71 -13.33
CA ALA A 346 -3.63 6.51 -12.62
C ALA A 346 -3.03 7.61 -11.72
N LEU A 347 -1.77 7.48 -11.28
CA LEU A 347 -1.08 8.48 -10.47
C LEU A 347 -0.28 9.49 -11.30
N VAL A 348 0.02 9.18 -12.56
CA VAL A 348 0.84 10.05 -13.44
C VAL A 348 0.31 11.49 -13.54
N PRO A 349 -1.00 11.75 -13.69
CA PRO A 349 -1.53 13.11 -13.71
C PRO A 349 -1.24 13.89 -12.41
N PHE A 350 -1.27 13.19 -11.28
CA PHE A 350 -1.09 13.80 -9.96
C PHE A 350 0.38 14.06 -9.62
N ALA A 351 1.31 13.25 -10.14
CA ALA A 351 2.74 13.41 -9.90
C ALA A 351 3.25 14.78 -10.35
N ASN A 352 2.83 15.24 -11.51
CA ASN A 352 3.18 16.56 -12.02
C ASN A 352 2.59 17.69 -11.14
N ILE A 353 1.38 17.49 -10.64
CA ILE A 353 0.72 18.44 -9.73
C ILE A 353 1.43 18.47 -8.38
N ALA A 354 1.73 17.30 -7.79
CA ALA A 354 2.45 17.19 -6.52
C ALA A 354 3.81 17.87 -6.60
N ALA A 355 4.51 17.73 -7.72
CA ALA A 355 5.79 18.33 -8.03
C ALA A 355 5.73 19.80 -8.48
N ALA A 356 4.55 20.43 -8.52
CA ALA A 356 4.34 21.80 -9.00
C ALA A 356 4.90 22.06 -10.43
N GLY A 357 4.82 21.06 -11.31
CA GLY A 357 5.35 21.11 -12.67
C GLY A 357 6.86 20.87 -12.78
N ASP A 358 7.58 20.75 -11.69
CA ASP A 358 9.03 20.46 -11.70
C ASP A 358 9.29 18.95 -11.66
N ALA A 359 9.58 18.38 -12.82
CA ALA A 359 9.87 16.94 -12.97
C ALA A 359 11.11 16.46 -12.20
N SER A 360 11.92 17.35 -11.62
CA SER A 360 13.06 16.99 -10.77
C SER A 360 12.64 16.71 -9.33
N VAL A 361 11.43 17.10 -8.91
CA VAL A 361 10.94 16.91 -7.54
C VAL A 361 10.46 15.47 -7.33
N PRO A 362 11.10 14.69 -6.44
CA PRO A 362 10.67 13.33 -6.18
C PRO A 362 9.34 13.27 -5.42
N SER A 363 8.43 12.43 -5.90
CA SER A 363 7.13 12.18 -5.27
C SER A 363 6.68 10.74 -5.52
N ASP A 364 5.75 10.27 -4.69
CA ASP A 364 5.06 9.00 -4.88
C ASP A 364 3.79 9.11 -5.74
N GLY A 365 3.58 10.25 -6.37
CA GLY A 365 2.40 10.61 -7.14
C GLY A 365 1.42 11.49 -6.40
N LEU A 366 1.28 11.37 -5.08
CA LEU A 366 0.38 12.18 -4.25
C LEU A 366 1.13 13.07 -3.25
N ALA A 367 2.24 12.61 -2.70
CA ALA A 367 3.07 13.35 -1.74
C ALA A 367 4.51 13.46 -2.24
N THR A 368 5.14 14.61 -2.08
CA THR A 368 6.58 14.76 -2.35
C THR A 368 7.40 14.17 -1.20
N VAL A 369 8.62 13.70 -1.50
CA VAL A 369 9.56 13.22 -0.49
C VAL A 369 9.77 14.27 0.61
N ALA A 370 9.88 15.54 0.24
CA ALA A 370 10.05 16.62 1.22
C ALA A 370 8.85 16.76 2.16
N SER A 371 7.64 16.57 1.64
CA SER A 371 6.41 16.62 2.46
C SER A 371 6.26 15.43 3.39
N ALA A 372 6.78 14.27 3.01
CA ALA A 372 6.61 13.04 3.78
C ALA A 372 7.51 12.91 5.02
N LYS A 373 8.46 13.82 5.21
CA LYS A 373 9.40 13.78 6.34
C LYS A 373 8.78 14.27 7.64
N TRP A 374 8.88 13.44 8.70
CA TRP A 374 8.50 13.79 10.07
C TRP A 374 9.29 12.96 11.09
N GLY A 375 9.59 13.53 12.25
CA GLY A 375 10.40 12.85 13.28
C GLY A 375 11.75 12.39 12.71
N THR A 376 12.17 11.18 13.04
CA THR A 376 13.37 10.55 12.48
C THR A 376 13.06 10.05 11.07
N PHE A 377 13.61 10.72 10.05
CA PHE A 377 13.45 10.26 8.67
C PHE A 377 14.35 9.05 8.40
N LYS A 378 13.75 7.93 8.00
CA LYS A 378 14.42 6.64 7.83
C LYS A 378 14.86 6.39 6.37
N GLY A 379 14.32 7.12 5.41
CA GLY A 379 14.72 7.02 4.01
C GLY A 379 13.57 7.02 3.02
N CYS A 380 13.91 6.71 1.77
CA CYS A 380 12.97 6.61 0.65
C CYS A 380 12.85 5.18 0.16
N VAL A 381 11.68 4.85 -0.36
CA VAL A 381 11.42 3.57 -1.04
C VAL A 381 10.99 3.82 -2.49
N PRO A 382 11.43 3.00 -3.44
CA PRO A 382 11.06 3.12 -4.85
C PRO A 382 9.67 2.53 -5.07
N ALA A 383 8.67 3.23 -4.61
CA ALA A 383 7.27 2.82 -4.66
C ALA A 383 6.38 4.06 -4.79
N ASP A 384 5.38 4.00 -5.66
CA ASP A 384 4.33 4.99 -5.71
C ASP A 384 3.37 4.86 -4.51
N HIS A 385 2.41 5.77 -4.42
CA HIS A 385 1.51 5.87 -3.27
C HIS A 385 0.65 4.62 -3.04
N MET A 386 0.28 3.88 -4.11
CA MET A 386 -0.49 2.64 -4.04
C MET A 386 0.42 1.44 -3.81
N GLU A 387 1.60 1.44 -4.43
CA GLU A 387 2.59 0.38 -4.22
C GLU A 387 3.08 0.30 -2.77
N GLN A 388 3.11 1.42 -2.05
CA GLN A 388 3.37 1.44 -0.61
C GLN A 388 2.37 0.60 0.20
N LEU A 389 1.20 0.31 -0.35
CA LEU A 389 0.19 -0.57 0.24
C LEU A 389 0.22 -2.00 -0.33
N GLY A 390 1.15 -2.28 -1.25
CA GLY A 390 1.21 -3.56 -1.96
C GLY A 390 0.10 -3.71 -3.01
N GLN A 391 -0.44 -2.60 -3.51
CA GLN A 391 -1.44 -2.58 -4.56
C GLN A 391 -0.75 -2.38 -5.91
N HIS A 392 -0.40 -3.48 -6.52
CA HIS A 392 0.21 -3.52 -7.85
C HIS A 392 -0.71 -4.22 -8.83
N SER A 393 -0.57 -3.87 -10.08
CA SER A 393 -1.07 -4.68 -11.18
C SER A 393 -0.20 -5.92 -11.47
N LEU A 394 0.91 -6.10 -10.75
CA LEU A 394 1.92 -7.16 -10.91
C LEU A 394 2.50 -7.53 -9.52
N PRO A 395 3.21 -8.69 -9.37
CA PRO A 395 3.41 -9.30 -8.09
C PRO A 395 4.27 -8.48 -7.11
N ASP A 396 4.26 -8.97 -5.96
CA ASP A 396 4.80 -8.59 -4.65
C ASP A 396 6.20 -7.95 -4.58
N VAL A 397 7.04 -8.19 -5.57
CA VAL A 397 8.36 -7.55 -5.74
C VAL A 397 8.28 -6.66 -6.97
N ASN A 398 8.57 -5.38 -6.82
CA ASN A 398 8.65 -4.47 -7.95
C ASN A 398 9.73 -4.94 -8.92
N VAL A 399 9.33 -5.32 -10.10
CA VAL A 399 10.16 -6.00 -11.11
C VAL A 399 11.28 -5.15 -11.69
N ARG A 400 11.17 -3.84 -11.54
CA ARG A 400 12.19 -2.90 -12.05
C ARG A 400 13.21 -2.54 -10.99
N THR A 401 12.77 -2.43 -9.76
CA THR A 401 13.60 -1.98 -8.65
C THR A 401 14.03 -3.12 -7.73
N GLY A 402 13.32 -4.24 -7.75
CA GLY A 402 13.52 -5.32 -6.78
C GLY A 402 12.97 -5.00 -5.38
N PHE A 403 12.19 -3.92 -5.24
CA PHE A 403 11.60 -3.56 -3.96
C PHE A 403 10.45 -4.52 -3.59
N ASP A 404 10.53 -5.12 -2.41
CA ASP A 404 9.51 -5.98 -1.82
C ASP A 404 8.83 -5.24 -0.67
N VAL A 405 7.63 -4.75 -0.92
CA VAL A 405 6.89 -3.96 0.07
C VAL A 405 6.53 -4.76 1.31
N ALA A 406 6.25 -6.06 1.17
CA ALA A 406 5.88 -6.88 2.32
C ALA A 406 7.08 -7.13 3.25
N ARG A 407 8.26 -7.39 2.68
CA ARG A 407 9.52 -7.44 3.46
C ARG A 407 9.86 -6.08 4.07
N PHE A 408 9.60 -4.99 3.33
CA PHE A 408 9.80 -3.64 3.85
C PHE A 408 9.01 -3.40 5.15
N TYR A 409 7.71 -3.72 5.17
CA TYR A 409 6.90 -3.57 6.39
C TYR A 409 7.39 -4.47 7.53
N ALA A 410 7.78 -5.71 7.23
CA ALA A 410 8.35 -6.61 8.22
C ALA A 410 9.67 -6.06 8.80
N ASN A 411 10.52 -5.45 7.96
CA ASN A 411 11.76 -4.79 8.39
C ASN A 411 11.51 -3.51 9.18
N VAL A 412 10.48 -2.72 8.82
CA VAL A 412 10.06 -1.55 9.62
C VAL A 412 9.65 -1.98 11.03
N ALA A 413 8.89 -3.07 11.15
CA ALA A 413 8.54 -3.61 12.47
C ALA A 413 9.76 -4.22 13.17
N GLY A 414 10.67 -4.87 12.44
CA GLY A 414 11.93 -5.38 12.97
C GLY A 414 12.82 -4.28 13.56
N ASP A 415 12.90 -3.12 12.89
CA ASP A 415 13.61 -1.93 13.40
C ASP A 415 13.00 -1.42 14.71
N LEU A 416 11.67 -1.44 14.85
CA LEU A 416 11.01 -1.13 16.12
C LEU A 416 11.33 -2.17 17.20
N ALA A 417 11.39 -3.45 16.85
CA ALA A 417 11.76 -4.51 17.79
C ALA A 417 13.19 -4.36 18.30
N GLU A 418 14.14 -3.99 17.43
CA GLU A 418 15.53 -3.70 17.80
C GLU A 418 15.63 -2.52 18.78
N GLN A 419 14.67 -1.60 18.77
CA GLN A 419 14.54 -0.48 19.70
C GLN A 419 13.76 -0.85 20.98
N GLY A 420 13.35 -2.11 21.15
CA GLY A 420 12.61 -2.60 22.33
C GLY A 420 11.12 -2.26 22.31
N LEU A 421 10.56 -1.93 21.16
CA LEU A 421 9.17 -1.51 20.97
C LEU A 421 8.27 -2.61 20.40
#